data_7f720c33e21d82bfca6e35d92a794c42
#
_entry.id   7f720c33e21d82bfca6e35d92a794c42
#
_cell.length_a   1.000
_cell.length_b   1.000
_cell.length_c   1.000
_cell.angle_alpha   90.00
_cell.angle_beta   90.00
_cell.angle_gamma   90.00
#
_symmetry.space_group_name_H-M   'P 1'
#
loop_
_entity.id
_entity.type
_entity.pdbx_description
1 polymer ?
#
loop_
_entity_poly.entity_id
_entity_poly.type
_entity_poly.pdbx_seq_one_letter_code
_entity_poly.pdbx_strand_id
1 'polypeptide(L)'
;MLVGFILDMIIGDPDGWTHPVIWIGKYISFAEKKLRRRGGNLRRSAVWLTASTVLLSMAATAAVMFVLYLLGRIPLFIGMCIISWWTLSCKCLAKEGKGVAQALSTSLEKGRKQVGRIVGRDTSCLSEEEIIKATVETVAENTTDGVIAPMLYLILGGPVLAMGFKAASTLDSMVGYLDEKYRDIGWSSAKFDDLLNWIPARITGTLMCISAFLCGLDGRNAFRIMKRDHANHLSPNCAWSESATAGALHVQLGGTHMYFGKPVEKPTIGDDDSPIAIADIFKTNRLMYISAFILTVSALIVEVIL
;
A
#
# COMPACT_ATOMS: atom_id res chain seq x y z
N MET A 1 1.99 17.53 -6.00
CA MET A 1 2.36 16.47 -5.05
C MET A 1 2.63 17.00 -3.63
N LEU A 2 3.56 17.95 -3.42
CA LEU A 2 3.96 18.45 -2.09
C LEU A 2 2.76 18.85 -1.19
N VAL A 3 1.87 19.71 -1.69
CA VAL A 3 0.71 20.17 -0.90
C VAL A 3 -0.21 19.00 -0.52
N GLY A 4 -0.44 18.05 -1.44
CA GLY A 4 -1.22 16.84 -1.15
C GLY A 4 -0.57 15.98 -0.05
N PHE A 5 0.75 15.83 -0.06
CA PHE A 5 1.48 15.14 1.00
C PHE A 5 1.40 15.86 2.36
N ILE A 6 1.54 17.19 2.36
CA ILE A 6 1.37 17.98 3.58
C ILE A 6 -0.06 17.84 4.14
N LEU A 7 -1.08 17.86 3.26
CA LEU A 7 -2.47 17.65 3.67
C LEU A 7 -2.67 16.26 4.27
N ASP A 8 -2.11 15.20 3.66
CA ASP A 8 -2.16 13.85 4.22
C ASP A 8 -1.50 13.79 5.60
N MET A 9 -0.34 14.40 5.78
CA MET A 9 0.36 14.44 7.07
C MET A 9 -0.41 15.18 8.17
N ILE A 10 -1.15 16.25 7.82
CA ILE A 10 -1.88 17.07 8.79
C ILE A 10 -3.28 16.48 9.05
N ILE A 11 -4.01 16.13 7.99
CA ILE A 11 -5.42 15.75 8.07
C ILE A 11 -5.54 14.21 8.12
N GLY A 12 -4.82 13.47 7.25
CA GLY A 12 -5.02 12.03 6.99
C GLY A 12 -6.38 11.79 6.35
N ASP A 13 -6.96 10.62 6.60
CA ASP A 13 -8.32 10.29 6.14
C ASP A 13 -9.31 10.51 7.29
N PRO A 14 -10.11 11.59 7.28
CA PRO A 14 -11.07 11.85 8.35
C PRO A 14 -12.18 10.80 8.37
N ASP A 15 -12.49 10.30 9.56
CA ASP A 15 -13.57 9.35 9.76
C ASP A 15 -14.91 9.97 9.29
N GLY A 16 -15.68 9.22 8.50
CA GLY A 16 -16.99 9.65 7.99
C GLY A 16 -16.98 10.46 6.70
N TRP A 17 -15.83 10.82 6.15
CA TRP A 17 -15.75 11.44 4.82
C TRP A 17 -15.91 10.42 3.71
N THR A 18 -16.58 10.81 2.64
CA THR A 18 -16.73 9.95 1.46
C THR A 18 -15.46 9.98 0.63
N HIS A 19 -14.60 9.00 0.83
CA HIS A 19 -13.35 8.86 0.06
C HIS A 19 -13.63 8.29 -1.34
N PRO A 20 -12.94 8.74 -2.42
CA PRO A 20 -13.10 8.20 -3.78
C PRO A 20 -12.97 6.68 -3.88
N VAL A 21 -12.10 6.07 -3.07
CA VAL A 21 -11.94 4.60 -2.97
C VAL A 21 -13.25 3.88 -2.66
N ILE A 22 -14.16 4.49 -1.89
CA ILE A 22 -15.48 3.90 -1.59
C ILE A 22 -16.32 3.79 -2.87
N TRP A 23 -16.26 4.78 -3.73
CA TRP A 23 -17.00 4.79 -4.99
C TRP A 23 -16.39 3.80 -5.98
N ILE A 24 -15.07 3.74 -6.04
CA ILE A 24 -14.31 2.74 -6.82
C ILE A 24 -14.72 1.33 -6.34
N GLY A 25 -14.71 1.07 -5.03
CA GLY A 25 -15.08 -0.22 -4.45
C GLY A 25 -16.54 -0.61 -4.74
N LYS A 26 -17.48 0.35 -4.69
CA LYS A 26 -18.89 0.12 -5.08
C LYS A 26 -18.99 -0.26 -6.56
N TYR A 27 -18.25 0.43 -7.42
CA TYR A 27 -18.21 0.10 -8.85
C TYR A 27 -17.63 -1.30 -9.09
N ILE A 28 -16.51 -1.65 -8.44
CA ILE A 28 -15.89 -2.97 -8.52
C ILE A 28 -16.89 -4.06 -8.14
N SER A 29 -17.56 -3.92 -6.98
CA SER A 29 -18.55 -4.87 -6.50
C SER A 29 -19.75 -5.01 -7.45
N PHE A 30 -20.20 -3.91 -8.04
CA PHE A 30 -21.28 -3.91 -9.03
C PHE A 30 -20.84 -4.61 -10.32
N ALA A 31 -19.69 -4.25 -10.87
CA ALA A 31 -19.17 -4.78 -12.12
C ALA A 31 -18.84 -6.27 -12.00
N GLU A 32 -18.20 -6.70 -10.91
CA GLU A 32 -17.92 -8.10 -10.61
C GLU A 32 -19.20 -8.95 -10.61
N LYS A 33 -20.22 -8.53 -9.84
CA LYS A 33 -21.52 -9.24 -9.80
C LYS A 33 -22.17 -9.32 -11.19
N LYS A 34 -22.12 -8.24 -11.98
CA LYS A 34 -22.70 -8.20 -13.32
C LYS A 34 -21.96 -9.13 -14.28
N LEU A 35 -20.61 -9.16 -14.21
CA LEU A 35 -19.79 -10.03 -15.05
C LEU A 35 -19.99 -11.52 -14.70
N ARG A 36 -20.05 -11.86 -13.41
CA ARG A 36 -20.37 -13.23 -12.98
C ARG A 36 -21.74 -13.70 -13.44
N ARG A 37 -22.77 -12.83 -13.34
CA ARG A 37 -24.14 -13.17 -13.82
C ARG A 37 -24.24 -13.39 -15.32
N ARG A 38 -23.38 -12.73 -16.11
CA ARG A 38 -23.35 -12.94 -17.58
C ARG A 38 -22.81 -14.31 -17.96
N GLY A 39 -22.07 -14.96 -17.06
CA GLY A 39 -21.40 -16.23 -17.34
C GLY A 39 -20.27 -16.07 -18.35
N GLY A 40 -19.74 -17.20 -18.83
CA GLY A 40 -18.66 -17.21 -19.81
C GLY A 40 -17.27 -17.26 -19.18
N ASN A 41 -16.25 -16.83 -19.93
CA ASN A 41 -14.86 -16.91 -19.50
C ASN A 41 -14.51 -15.80 -18.49
N LEU A 42 -14.35 -16.17 -17.21
CA LEU A 42 -14.04 -15.25 -16.13
C LEU A 42 -12.71 -14.52 -16.31
N ARG A 43 -11.70 -15.12 -16.96
CA ARG A 43 -10.43 -14.41 -17.24
C ARG A 43 -10.59 -13.27 -18.25
N ARG A 44 -11.45 -13.45 -19.27
CA ARG A 44 -11.80 -12.32 -20.16
C ARG A 44 -12.56 -11.25 -19.41
N SER A 45 -13.48 -11.65 -18.53
CA SER A 45 -14.20 -10.72 -17.64
C SER A 45 -13.26 -9.97 -16.71
N ALA A 46 -12.18 -10.60 -16.21
CA ALA A 46 -11.14 -9.95 -15.41
C ALA A 46 -10.49 -8.78 -16.14
N VAL A 47 -10.12 -8.95 -17.40
CA VAL A 47 -9.52 -7.87 -18.21
C VAL A 47 -10.47 -6.69 -18.35
N TRP A 48 -11.76 -6.96 -18.62
CA TRP A 48 -12.78 -5.92 -18.70
C TRP A 48 -13.01 -5.21 -17.36
N LEU A 49 -13.02 -5.95 -16.26
CA LEU A 49 -13.14 -5.41 -14.91
C LEU A 49 -11.98 -4.47 -14.60
N THR A 50 -10.75 -4.91 -14.86
CA THR A 50 -9.53 -4.11 -14.64
C THR A 50 -9.53 -2.86 -15.51
N ALA A 51 -9.69 -3.02 -16.82
CA ALA A 51 -9.67 -1.90 -17.75
C ALA A 51 -10.77 -0.87 -17.43
N SER A 52 -12.01 -1.32 -17.20
CA SER A 52 -13.12 -0.40 -16.91
C SER A 52 -12.95 0.32 -15.58
N THR A 53 -12.46 -0.36 -14.53
CA THR A 53 -12.22 0.28 -13.21
C THR A 53 -11.18 1.39 -13.32
N VAL A 54 -10.05 1.09 -13.95
CA VAL A 54 -8.94 2.05 -14.08
C VAL A 54 -9.32 3.20 -15.01
N LEU A 55 -9.82 2.90 -16.21
CA LEU A 55 -10.16 3.93 -17.21
C LEU A 55 -11.30 4.84 -16.75
N LEU A 56 -12.34 4.30 -16.11
CA LEU A 56 -13.42 5.14 -15.57
C LEU A 56 -12.94 6.04 -14.44
N SER A 57 -12.07 5.53 -13.56
CA SER A 57 -11.50 6.34 -12.47
C SER A 57 -10.62 7.46 -13.02
N MET A 58 -9.78 7.16 -14.02
CA MET A 58 -8.98 8.18 -14.70
C MET A 58 -9.84 9.19 -15.45
N ALA A 59 -10.85 8.73 -16.21
CA ALA A 59 -11.75 9.59 -16.97
C ALA A 59 -12.57 10.51 -16.06
N ALA A 60 -13.10 9.98 -14.94
CA ALA A 60 -13.82 10.79 -13.96
C ALA A 60 -12.91 11.85 -13.34
N THR A 61 -11.69 11.49 -12.98
CA THR A 61 -10.69 12.44 -12.43
C THR A 61 -10.33 13.49 -13.48
N ALA A 62 -10.07 13.08 -14.72
CA ALA A 62 -9.77 14.00 -15.82
C ALA A 62 -10.94 14.96 -16.11
N ALA A 63 -12.19 14.48 -16.08
CA ALA A 63 -13.37 15.30 -16.24
C ALA A 63 -13.50 16.35 -15.13
N VAL A 64 -13.29 15.96 -13.86
CA VAL A 64 -13.27 16.90 -12.74
C VAL A 64 -12.18 17.95 -12.93
N MET A 65 -10.96 17.52 -13.27
CA MET A 65 -9.83 18.43 -13.49
C MET A 65 -10.10 19.39 -14.65
N PHE A 66 -10.74 18.90 -15.73
CA PHE A 66 -11.13 19.74 -16.87
C PHE A 66 -12.16 20.80 -16.50
N VAL A 67 -13.19 20.43 -15.72
CA VAL A 67 -14.19 21.41 -15.21
C VAL A 67 -13.51 22.46 -14.34
N LEU A 68 -12.60 22.04 -13.43
CA LEU A 68 -11.87 22.98 -12.58
C LEU A 68 -10.94 23.90 -13.40
N TYR A 69 -10.35 23.38 -14.48
CA TYR A 69 -9.58 24.19 -15.43
C TYR A 69 -10.41 25.29 -16.10
N LEU A 70 -11.64 24.98 -16.50
CA LEU A 70 -12.58 25.98 -17.07
C LEU A 70 -13.00 27.05 -16.06
N LEU A 71 -13.02 26.72 -14.76
CA LEU A 71 -13.31 27.64 -13.67
C LEU A 71 -12.13 28.55 -13.31
N GLY A 72 -10.92 28.24 -13.79
CA GLY A 72 -9.73 29.05 -13.62
C GLY A 72 -8.58 28.36 -12.87
N ARG A 73 -7.45 29.07 -12.75
CA ARG A 73 -6.21 28.51 -12.20
C ARG A 73 -6.32 28.15 -10.71
N ILE A 74 -7.04 28.94 -9.92
CA ILE A 74 -7.16 28.71 -8.46
C ILE A 74 -7.99 27.46 -8.17
N PRO A 75 -9.23 27.28 -8.73
CA PRO A 75 -9.97 26.03 -8.59
C PRO A 75 -9.19 24.80 -9.06
N LEU A 76 -8.50 24.90 -10.20
CA LEU A 76 -7.67 23.83 -10.70
C LEU A 76 -6.59 23.43 -9.67
N PHE A 77 -5.83 24.39 -9.16
CA PHE A 77 -4.77 24.14 -8.18
C PHE A 77 -5.32 23.48 -6.89
N ILE A 78 -6.44 24.00 -6.36
CA ILE A 78 -7.10 23.43 -5.18
C ILE A 78 -7.53 21.98 -5.46
N GLY A 79 -8.14 21.72 -6.61
CA GLY A 79 -8.54 20.36 -7.01
C GLY A 79 -7.37 19.40 -7.14
N MET A 80 -6.26 19.87 -7.74
CA MET A 80 -5.01 19.08 -7.79
C MET A 80 -4.52 18.72 -6.39
N CYS A 81 -4.52 19.64 -5.46
CA CYS A 81 -4.07 19.41 -4.09
C CYS A 81 -4.97 18.38 -3.36
N ILE A 82 -6.29 18.55 -3.47
CA ILE A 82 -7.27 17.67 -2.82
C ILE A 82 -7.19 16.24 -3.40
N ILE A 83 -7.17 16.09 -4.73
CA ILE A 83 -7.10 14.77 -5.35
C ILE A 83 -5.74 14.12 -5.08
N SER A 84 -4.64 14.88 -5.08
CA SER A 84 -3.33 14.36 -4.67
C SER A 84 -3.35 13.84 -3.23
N TRP A 85 -3.96 14.57 -2.32
CA TRP A 85 -4.15 14.12 -0.93
C TRP A 85 -4.93 12.80 -0.85
N TRP A 86 -6.04 12.68 -1.56
CA TRP A 86 -6.86 11.46 -1.58
C TRP A 86 -6.16 10.21 -2.18
N THR A 87 -5.07 10.38 -2.88
CA THR A 87 -4.30 9.23 -3.37
C THR A 87 -3.29 8.69 -2.35
N LEU A 88 -2.94 9.48 -1.34
CA LEU A 88 -1.96 9.16 -0.30
C LEU A 88 -2.62 8.57 0.95
N SER A 89 -1.90 7.77 1.69
CA SER A 89 -2.40 7.11 2.90
C SER A 89 -1.34 7.02 4.01
N CYS A 90 -0.35 7.93 4.02
CA CYS A 90 0.79 7.85 4.92
C CYS A 90 0.38 7.97 6.39
N LYS A 91 -0.42 9.01 6.73
CA LYS A 91 -0.92 9.21 8.10
C LYS A 91 -1.90 8.13 8.51
N CYS A 92 -2.79 7.71 7.61
CA CYS A 92 -3.76 6.66 7.90
C CYS A 92 -3.06 5.34 8.23
N LEU A 93 -2.08 4.93 7.42
CA LEU A 93 -1.30 3.71 7.63
C LEU A 93 -0.54 3.74 8.97
N ALA A 94 0.10 4.87 9.30
CA ALA A 94 0.77 5.02 10.57
C ALA A 94 -0.21 5.01 11.77
N LYS A 95 -1.41 5.58 11.62
CA LYS A 95 -2.49 5.56 12.62
C LYS A 95 -2.94 4.13 12.89
N GLU A 96 -3.15 3.32 11.85
CA GLU A 96 -3.55 1.93 11.98
C GLU A 96 -2.46 1.08 12.65
N GLY A 97 -1.19 1.20 12.23
CA GLY A 97 -0.08 0.51 12.91
C GLY A 97 0.04 0.89 14.39
N LYS A 98 -0.04 2.19 14.70
CA LYS A 98 -0.07 2.67 16.09
C LYS A 98 -1.29 2.16 16.86
N GLY A 99 -2.44 2.06 16.20
CA GLY A 99 -3.68 1.51 16.77
C GLY A 99 -3.51 0.04 17.19
N VAL A 100 -2.82 -0.78 16.38
CA VAL A 100 -2.49 -2.17 16.74
C VAL A 100 -1.57 -2.20 17.96
N ALA A 101 -0.51 -1.40 17.99
CA ALA A 101 0.42 -1.32 19.13
C ALA A 101 -0.32 -0.94 20.43
N GLN A 102 -1.23 0.04 20.38
CA GLN A 102 -2.02 0.47 21.54
C GLN A 102 -3.02 -0.61 21.98
N ALA A 103 -3.70 -1.26 21.02
CA ALA A 103 -4.65 -2.34 21.33
C ALA A 103 -3.95 -3.53 21.96
N LEU A 104 -2.78 -3.92 21.43
CA LEU A 104 -1.97 -5.02 21.92
C LEU A 104 -1.44 -4.75 23.35
N SER A 105 -1.02 -3.52 23.65
CA SER A 105 -0.63 -3.11 25.01
C SER A 105 -1.78 -3.20 26.03
N THR A 106 -3.05 -3.30 25.57
CA THR A 106 -4.20 -3.46 26.45
C THR A 106 -4.55 -4.94 26.66
N SER A 107 -4.63 -5.73 25.57
CA SER A 107 -4.83 -7.17 25.60
C SER A 107 -4.57 -7.80 24.24
N LEU A 108 -4.19 -9.09 24.25
CA LEU A 108 -3.97 -9.87 23.03
C LEU A 108 -5.22 -9.92 22.14
N GLU A 109 -6.41 -10.07 22.75
CA GLU A 109 -7.68 -10.10 22.02
C GLU A 109 -7.97 -8.77 21.28
N LYS A 110 -7.74 -7.64 21.94
CA LYS A 110 -7.87 -6.33 21.29
C LYS A 110 -6.84 -6.15 20.17
N GLY A 111 -5.61 -6.63 20.35
CA GLY A 111 -4.58 -6.67 19.32
C GLY A 111 -5.03 -7.47 18.09
N ARG A 112 -5.55 -8.69 18.29
CA ARG A 112 -6.11 -9.54 17.23
C ARG A 112 -7.23 -8.86 16.45
N LYS A 113 -8.16 -8.23 17.16
CA LYS A 113 -9.27 -7.49 16.53
C LYS A 113 -8.77 -6.29 15.70
N GLN A 114 -7.80 -5.56 16.23
CA GLN A 114 -7.28 -4.37 15.56
C GLN A 114 -6.45 -4.73 14.33
N VAL A 115 -5.55 -5.72 14.42
CA VAL A 115 -4.76 -6.17 13.27
C VAL A 115 -5.64 -6.76 12.17
N GLY A 116 -6.75 -7.43 12.51
CA GLY A 116 -7.73 -7.95 11.57
C GLY A 116 -8.42 -6.87 10.69
N ARG A 117 -8.25 -5.58 10.99
CA ARG A 117 -8.72 -4.48 10.14
C ARG A 117 -7.77 -4.15 8.98
N ILE A 118 -6.51 -4.55 9.11
CA ILE A 118 -5.45 -4.16 8.17
C ILE A 118 -4.78 -5.35 7.45
N VAL A 119 -5.12 -6.59 7.85
CA VAL A 119 -4.60 -7.81 7.21
C VAL A 119 -5.73 -8.66 6.63
N GLY A 120 -5.43 -9.40 5.56
CA GLY A 120 -6.38 -10.32 4.92
C GLY A 120 -6.35 -11.76 5.44
N ARG A 121 -5.53 -12.06 6.47
CA ARG A 121 -5.37 -13.40 7.07
C ARG A 121 -6.25 -13.57 8.31
N ASP A 122 -6.42 -14.82 8.75
CA ASP A 122 -7.13 -15.12 10.00
C ASP A 122 -6.29 -14.63 11.20
N THR A 123 -6.91 -13.84 12.05
CA THR A 123 -6.23 -13.19 13.19
C THR A 123 -6.66 -13.76 14.55
N SER A 124 -7.63 -14.69 14.57
CA SER A 124 -8.25 -15.18 15.82
C SER A 124 -7.30 -15.92 16.75
N CYS A 125 -6.27 -16.58 16.18
CA CYS A 125 -5.33 -17.41 16.91
C CYS A 125 -3.91 -16.82 16.98
N LEU A 126 -3.67 -15.61 16.44
CA LEU A 126 -2.32 -15.02 16.38
C LEU A 126 -1.76 -14.78 17.79
N SER A 127 -0.50 -15.13 17.99
CA SER A 127 0.29 -14.71 19.15
C SER A 127 0.60 -13.21 19.11
N GLU A 128 1.13 -12.67 20.20
CA GLU A 128 1.58 -11.28 20.26
C GLU A 128 2.64 -10.99 19.17
N GLU A 129 3.63 -11.86 19.05
CA GLU A 129 4.69 -11.77 18.06
C GLU A 129 4.14 -11.78 16.62
N GLU A 130 3.21 -12.69 16.31
CA GLU A 130 2.58 -12.77 14.99
C GLU A 130 1.73 -11.54 14.66
N ILE A 131 1.09 -10.89 15.65
CA ILE A 131 0.37 -9.62 15.46
C ILE A 131 1.35 -8.51 15.12
N ILE A 132 2.49 -8.44 15.80
CA ILE A 132 3.52 -7.44 15.55
C ILE A 132 4.11 -7.66 14.15
N LYS A 133 4.51 -8.91 13.82
CA LYS A 133 5.00 -9.28 12.48
C LYS A 133 4.02 -8.85 11.39
N ALA A 134 2.74 -9.24 11.53
CA ALA A 134 1.68 -8.87 10.60
C ALA A 134 1.56 -7.36 10.41
N THR A 135 1.70 -6.60 11.48
CA THR A 135 1.61 -5.12 11.43
C THR A 135 2.82 -4.52 10.73
N VAL A 136 4.02 -4.99 11.04
CA VAL A 136 5.27 -4.54 10.39
C VAL A 136 5.26 -4.87 8.90
N GLU A 137 4.88 -6.10 8.52
CA GLU A 137 4.71 -6.52 7.12
C GLU A 137 3.74 -5.59 6.40
N THR A 138 2.54 -5.40 6.95
CA THR A 138 1.50 -4.56 6.33
C THR A 138 1.94 -3.11 6.16
N VAL A 139 2.60 -2.52 7.16
CA VAL A 139 3.12 -1.14 7.04
C VAL A 139 4.23 -1.07 5.99
N ALA A 140 5.15 -2.03 5.98
CA ALA A 140 6.24 -2.08 5.01
C ALA A 140 5.72 -2.22 3.58
N GLU A 141 4.81 -3.17 3.31
CA GLU A 141 4.17 -3.40 2.02
C GLU A 141 3.39 -2.17 1.56
N ASN A 142 2.50 -1.64 2.42
CA ASN A 142 1.68 -0.48 2.08
C ASN A 142 2.46 0.84 2.03
N THR A 143 3.71 0.89 2.48
CA THR A 143 4.62 1.99 2.17
C THR A 143 4.83 2.12 0.66
N THR A 144 4.87 0.99 -0.07
CA THR A 144 4.85 1.02 -1.53
C THR A 144 3.50 1.47 -2.06
N ASP A 145 2.42 0.75 -1.75
CA ASP A 145 1.12 0.87 -2.42
C ASP A 145 0.32 2.10 -2.00
N GLY A 146 0.49 2.54 -0.76
CA GLY A 146 -0.25 3.65 -0.17
C GLY A 146 0.49 4.97 -0.14
N VAL A 147 1.83 4.96 -0.37
CA VAL A 147 2.66 6.16 -0.22
C VAL A 147 3.55 6.39 -1.42
N ILE A 148 4.58 5.57 -1.62
CA ILE A 148 5.63 5.84 -2.62
C ILE A 148 5.11 5.70 -4.05
N ALA A 149 4.37 4.65 -4.38
CA ALA A 149 3.82 4.48 -5.72
C ALA A 149 2.84 5.60 -6.09
N PRO A 150 1.83 5.95 -5.27
CA PRO A 150 1.00 7.11 -5.56
C PRO A 150 1.78 8.41 -5.75
N MET A 151 2.82 8.66 -4.94
CA MET A 151 3.68 9.84 -5.09
C MET A 151 4.42 9.85 -6.43
N LEU A 152 4.96 8.71 -6.88
CA LEU A 152 5.61 8.57 -8.18
C LEU A 152 4.62 8.82 -9.32
N TYR A 153 3.40 8.28 -9.24
CA TYR A 153 2.37 8.51 -10.24
C TYR A 153 1.86 9.96 -10.25
N LEU A 154 1.86 10.64 -9.10
CA LEU A 154 1.60 12.08 -9.01
C LEU A 154 2.70 12.91 -9.71
N ILE A 155 3.96 12.50 -9.59
CA ILE A 155 5.09 13.16 -10.26
C ILE A 155 5.00 12.94 -11.78
N LEU A 156 4.70 11.72 -12.24
CA LEU A 156 4.71 11.34 -13.65
C LEU A 156 3.52 11.88 -14.46
N GLY A 157 2.33 11.92 -13.89
CA GLY A 157 1.10 12.27 -14.63
C GLY A 157 0.02 12.91 -13.78
N GLY A 158 0.40 13.45 -12.63
CA GLY A 158 -0.50 14.20 -11.75
C GLY A 158 -1.66 13.37 -11.17
N PRO A 159 -2.71 14.06 -10.72
CA PRO A 159 -3.85 13.41 -10.05
C PRO A 159 -4.55 12.33 -10.85
N VAL A 160 -4.59 12.45 -12.18
CA VAL A 160 -5.27 11.50 -13.07
C VAL A 160 -4.57 10.14 -13.04
N LEU A 161 -3.25 10.14 -13.20
CA LEU A 161 -2.46 8.90 -13.22
C LEU A 161 -2.41 8.25 -11.84
N ALA A 162 -2.26 9.06 -10.79
CA ALA A 162 -2.27 8.58 -9.39
C ALA A 162 -3.62 7.96 -9.00
N MET A 163 -4.75 8.53 -9.46
CA MET A 163 -6.07 7.94 -9.22
C MET A 163 -6.27 6.64 -10.03
N GLY A 164 -5.69 6.55 -11.23
CA GLY A 164 -5.64 5.30 -12.00
C GLY A 164 -4.89 4.19 -11.26
N PHE A 165 -3.73 4.50 -10.69
CA PHE A 165 -2.98 3.60 -9.82
C PHE A 165 -3.80 3.21 -8.58
N LYS A 166 -4.39 4.18 -7.88
CA LYS A 166 -5.22 3.92 -6.69
C LYS A 166 -6.40 3.00 -7.01
N ALA A 167 -7.00 3.15 -8.20
CA ALA A 167 -8.08 2.28 -8.67
C ALA A 167 -7.60 0.85 -8.94
N ALA A 168 -6.41 0.67 -9.53
CA ALA A 168 -5.80 -0.64 -9.76
C ALA A 168 -5.48 -1.35 -8.44
N SER A 169 -4.81 -0.67 -7.51
CA SER A 169 -4.48 -1.19 -6.18
C SER A 169 -5.73 -1.52 -5.36
N THR A 170 -6.78 -0.68 -5.42
CA THR A 170 -8.07 -0.97 -4.76
C THR A 170 -8.72 -2.22 -5.36
N LEU A 171 -8.67 -2.37 -6.68
CA LEU A 171 -9.23 -3.54 -7.36
C LEU A 171 -8.49 -4.81 -6.96
N ASP A 172 -7.16 -4.79 -6.92
CA ASP A 172 -6.35 -5.91 -6.47
C ASP A 172 -6.68 -6.30 -5.02
N SER A 173 -6.71 -5.34 -4.13
CA SER A 173 -7.09 -5.55 -2.71
C SER A 173 -8.48 -6.15 -2.53
N MET A 174 -9.42 -5.94 -3.48
CA MET A 174 -10.79 -6.45 -3.40
C MET A 174 -10.98 -7.82 -4.06
N VAL A 175 -10.27 -8.11 -5.15
CA VAL A 175 -10.51 -9.31 -5.96
C VAL A 175 -9.24 -10.06 -6.38
N GLY A 176 -8.03 -9.57 -6.06
CA GLY A 176 -6.74 -10.16 -6.46
C GLY A 176 -6.35 -11.44 -5.71
N TYR A 177 -7.23 -12.01 -4.91
CA TYR A 177 -6.97 -13.22 -4.14
C TYR A 177 -6.86 -14.47 -5.00
N LEU A 178 -6.01 -15.43 -4.54
CA LEU A 178 -5.78 -16.72 -5.23
C LEU A 178 -6.79 -17.81 -4.86
N ASP A 179 -7.80 -17.51 -4.04
CA ASP A 179 -8.86 -18.45 -3.68
C ASP A 179 -9.74 -18.83 -4.88
N GLU A 180 -10.51 -19.91 -4.77
CA GLU A 180 -11.37 -20.39 -5.85
C GLU A 180 -12.35 -19.35 -6.37
N LYS A 181 -12.80 -18.45 -5.50
CA LYS A 181 -13.76 -17.41 -5.86
C LYS A 181 -13.15 -16.35 -6.76
N TYR A 182 -11.90 -15.95 -6.51
CA TYR A 182 -11.29 -14.81 -7.17
C TYR A 182 -10.18 -15.16 -8.17
N ARG A 183 -9.62 -16.38 -8.11
CA ARG A 183 -8.48 -16.82 -8.93
C ARG A 183 -8.57 -16.45 -10.42
N ASP A 184 -9.76 -16.57 -11.03
CA ASP A 184 -9.92 -16.26 -12.45
C ASP A 184 -10.37 -14.83 -12.70
N ILE A 185 -11.29 -14.28 -11.92
CA ILE A 185 -11.80 -12.91 -12.12
C ILE A 185 -10.84 -11.84 -11.57
N GLY A 186 -10.01 -12.17 -10.58
CA GLY A 186 -8.98 -11.30 -10.03
C GLY A 186 -7.63 -11.40 -10.73
N TRP A 187 -7.44 -12.38 -11.62
CA TRP A 187 -6.14 -12.60 -12.27
C TRP A 187 -5.57 -11.36 -12.94
N SER A 188 -6.39 -10.64 -13.70
CA SER A 188 -5.93 -9.44 -14.42
C SER A 188 -5.59 -8.29 -13.48
N SER A 189 -6.35 -8.10 -12.40
CA SER A 189 -6.05 -7.05 -11.41
C SER A 189 -4.74 -7.30 -10.71
N ALA A 190 -4.50 -8.53 -10.22
CA ALA A 190 -3.26 -8.89 -9.56
C ALA A 190 -2.04 -8.70 -10.48
N LYS A 191 -2.13 -9.14 -11.74
CA LYS A 191 -1.02 -8.97 -12.70
C LYS A 191 -0.81 -7.52 -13.11
N PHE A 192 -1.87 -6.73 -13.19
CA PHE A 192 -1.77 -5.32 -13.52
C PHE A 192 -1.19 -4.51 -12.36
N ASP A 193 -1.60 -4.81 -11.12
CA ASP A 193 -1.02 -4.21 -9.92
C ASP A 193 0.46 -4.59 -9.76
N ASP A 194 0.82 -5.87 -9.96
CA ASP A 194 2.20 -6.34 -9.99
C ASP A 194 3.06 -5.51 -10.98
N LEU A 195 2.52 -5.23 -12.18
CA LEU A 195 3.21 -4.43 -13.20
C LEU A 195 3.37 -2.96 -12.77
N LEU A 196 2.32 -2.35 -12.24
CA LEU A 196 2.34 -0.96 -11.80
C LEU A 196 3.29 -0.75 -10.61
N ASN A 197 3.41 -1.72 -9.74
CA ASN A 197 4.28 -1.67 -8.57
C ASN A 197 5.72 -2.11 -8.86
N TRP A 198 6.04 -2.57 -10.07
CA TRP A 198 7.35 -3.14 -10.36
C TRP A 198 8.51 -2.14 -10.14
N ILE A 199 8.40 -0.91 -10.62
CA ILE A 199 9.38 0.17 -10.35
C ILE A 199 9.20 0.75 -8.94
N PRO A 200 7.98 1.14 -8.50
CA PRO A 200 7.77 1.69 -7.18
C PRO A 200 8.31 0.85 -6.04
N ALA A 201 8.13 -0.48 -6.06
CA ALA A 201 8.60 -1.36 -4.99
C ALA A 201 10.12 -1.32 -4.82
N ARG A 202 10.87 -1.26 -5.91
CA ARG A 202 12.34 -1.17 -5.89
C ARG A 202 12.83 0.17 -5.36
N ILE A 203 12.15 1.24 -5.75
CA ILE A 203 12.40 2.59 -5.21
C ILE A 203 12.07 2.59 -3.71
N THR A 204 10.94 2.04 -3.30
CA THR A 204 10.53 1.96 -1.88
C THR A 204 11.57 1.22 -1.04
N GLY A 205 11.96 0.01 -1.45
CA GLY A 205 12.98 -0.77 -0.72
C GLY A 205 14.29 0.01 -0.57
N THR A 206 14.73 0.66 -1.66
CA THR A 206 15.94 1.49 -1.63
C THR A 206 15.79 2.69 -0.69
N LEU A 207 14.66 3.40 -0.76
CA LEU A 207 14.38 4.53 0.12
C LEU A 207 14.30 4.10 1.59
N MET A 208 13.73 2.94 1.89
CA MET A 208 13.66 2.40 3.26
C MET A 208 15.04 2.05 3.79
N CYS A 209 15.93 1.49 2.96
CA CYS A 209 17.32 1.26 3.34
C CYS A 209 18.06 2.58 3.66
N ILE A 210 17.87 3.62 2.84
CA ILE A 210 18.45 4.96 3.10
C ILE A 210 17.84 5.55 4.38
N SER A 211 16.53 5.42 4.55
CA SER A 211 15.81 5.89 5.73
C SER A 211 16.30 5.21 7.01
N ALA A 212 16.72 3.95 6.94
CA ALA A 212 17.28 3.24 8.09
C ALA A 212 18.52 3.93 8.65
N PHE A 213 19.44 4.41 7.80
CA PHE A 213 20.58 5.21 8.25
C PHE A 213 20.15 6.49 8.96
N LEU A 214 19.17 7.21 8.40
CA LEU A 214 18.67 8.48 8.96
C LEU A 214 17.88 8.26 10.26
N CYS A 215 17.32 7.06 10.44
CA CYS A 215 16.62 6.66 11.67
C CYS A 215 17.57 6.18 12.80
N GLY A 216 18.86 6.02 12.53
CA GLY A 216 19.81 5.39 13.45
C GLY A 216 19.61 3.88 13.56
N LEU A 217 19.05 3.25 12.53
CA LEU A 217 18.91 1.80 12.37
C LEU A 217 20.02 1.26 11.45
N ASP A 218 20.09 -0.06 11.29
CA ASP A 218 21.12 -0.68 10.46
C ASP A 218 20.77 -0.66 8.96
N GLY A 219 21.06 0.46 8.31
CA GLY A 219 20.85 0.62 6.87
C GLY A 219 21.75 -0.30 6.03
N ARG A 220 22.94 -0.70 6.51
CA ARG A 220 23.80 -1.64 5.80
C ARG A 220 23.18 -3.03 5.77
N ASN A 221 22.67 -3.48 6.91
CA ASN A 221 21.96 -4.74 7.00
C ASN A 221 20.65 -4.70 6.23
N ALA A 222 19.92 -3.57 6.24
CA ALA A 222 18.74 -3.38 5.40
C ALA A 222 19.04 -3.63 3.91
N PHE A 223 20.11 -3.05 3.36
CA PHE A 223 20.54 -3.30 1.97
C PHE A 223 20.95 -4.76 1.75
N ARG A 224 21.67 -5.38 2.70
CA ARG A 224 22.12 -6.77 2.61
C ARG A 224 20.91 -7.71 2.51
N ILE A 225 19.95 -7.56 3.41
CA ILE A 225 18.76 -8.40 3.47
C ILE A 225 17.85 -8.13 2.27
N MET A 226 17.61 -6.87 1.90
CA MET A 226 16.84 -6.53 0.71
C MET A 226 17.41 -7.19 -0.54
N LYS A 227 18.72 -7.14 -0.75
CA LYS A 227 19.35 -7.77 -1.91
C LYS A 227 19.24 -9.29 -1.89
N ARG A 228 19.25 -9.93 -0.72
CA ARG A 228 19.14 -11.38 -0.56
C ARG A 228 17.70 -11.88 -0.70
N ASP A 229 16.74 -11.18 -0.06
CA ASP A 229 15.39 -11.71 0.20
C ASP A 229 14.27 -11.04 -0.59
N HIS A 230 14.56 -10.05 -1.45
CA HIS A 230 13.52 -9.35 -2.22
C HIS A 230 12.64 -10.24 -3.10
N ALA A 231 13.02 -11.47 -3.35
CA ALA A 231 12.26 -12.46 -4.10
C ALA A 231 11.51 -13.47 -3.20
N ASN A 232 11.63 -13.35 -1.87
CA ASN A 232 11.04 -14.27 -0.92
C ASN A 232 9.58 -13.91 -0.58
N HIS A 233 8.76 -13.69 -1.61
CA HIS A 233 7.33 -13.43 -1.45
C HIS A 233 6.55 -13.93 -2.67
N LEU A 234 5.24 -14.17 -2.50
CA LEU A 234 4.37 -14.60 -3.60
C LEU A 234 4.15 -13.48 -4.63
N SER A 235 4.10 -12.22 -4.20
CA SER A 235 4.16 -11.06 -5.08
C SER A 235 5.61 -10.70 -5.41
N PRO A 236 5.93 -10.30 -6.64
CA PRO A 236 7.28 -9.89 -7.03
C PRO A 236 7.70 -8.52 -6.44
N ASN A 237 6.81 -7.87 -5.71
CA ASN A 237 6.96 -6.49 -5.24
C ASN A 237 7.05 -6.36 -3.71
N CYS A 238 6.25 -7.10 -2.93
CA CYS A 238 6.09 -6.91 -1.49
C CYS A 238 7.40 -7.07 -0.71
N ALA A 239 8.20 -8.09 -1.06
CA ALA A 239 9.43 -8.37 -0.33
C ALA A 239 10.53 -7.28 -0.47
N TRP A 240 10.44 -6.33 -1.40
CA TRP A 240 11.42 -5.24 -1.49
C TRP A 240 11.39 -4.33 -0.24
N SER A 241 10.22 -3.90 0.17
CA SER A 241 10.04 -3.08 1.37
C SER A 241 10.08 -3.89 2.65
N GLU A 242 9.51 -5.10 2.64
CA GLU A 242 9.52 -5.99 3.80
C GLU A 242 10.95 -6.40 4.18
N SER A 243 11.77 -6.81 3.21
CA SER A 243 13.16 -7.22 3.46
C SER A 243 14.06 -6.06 3.89
N ALA A 244 13.86 -4.87 3.31
CA ALA A 244 14.54 -3.67 3.79
C ALA A 244 14.21 -3.39 5.25
N THR A 245 12.92 -3.53 5.63
CA THR A 245 12.46 -3.34 7.02
C THR A 245 13.00 -4.42 7.94
N ALA A 246 12.90 -5.70 7.56
CA ALA A 246 13.42 -6.82 8.34
C ALA A 246 14.90 -6.66 8.65
N GLY A 247 15.68 -6.30 7.62
CA GLY A 247 17.12 -6.05 7.76
C GLY A 247 17.44 -4.85 8.65
N ALA A 248 16.68 -3.74 8.52
CA ALA A 248 16.87 -2.55 9.35
C ALA A 248 16.60 -2.81 10.84
N LEU A 249 15.67 -3.72 11.15
CA LEU A 249 15.21 -4.05 12.49
C LEU A 249 15.88 -5.27 13.08
N HIS A 250 16.66 -6.04 12.30
CA HIS A 250 17.24 -7.33 12.69
C HIS A 250 16.19 -8.37 13.12
N VAL A 251 15.06 -8.44 12.43
CA VAL A 251 13.97 -9.36 12.74
C VAL A 251 13.64 -10.24 11.54
N GLN A 252 13.02 -11.40 11.81
CA GLN A 252 12.51 -12.27 10.77
C GLN A 252 11.00 -12.05 10.57
N LEU A 253 10.60 -11.81 9.31
CA LEU A 253 9.22 -11.69 8.83
C LEU A 253 8.87 -12.91 7.95
N GLY A 254 7.62 -12.96 7.47
CA GLY A 254 7.13 -14.07 6.65
C GLY A 254 6.85 -15.32 7.48
N GLY A 255 6.98 -16.50 6.86
CA GLY A 255 6.66 -17.78 7.47
C GLY A 255 5.25 -18.25 7.15
N THR A 256 4.77 -19.28 7.88
CA THR A 256 3.47 -19.90 7.64
C THR A 256 2.34 -19.12 8.30
N HIS A 257 1.34 -18.77 7.54
CA HIS A 257 0.16 -18.06 8.04
C HIS A 257 -1.15 -18.77 7.66
N MET A 258 -2.18 -18.61 8.50
CA MET A 258 -3.51 -19.16 8.24
C MET A 258 -4.33 -18.20 7.39
N TYR A 259 -4.84 -18.69 6.24
CA TYR A 259 -5.79 -17.98 5.39
C TYR A 259 -7.03 -18.85 5.18
N PHE A 260 -8.18 -18.35 5.58
CA PHE A 260 -9.48 -19.07 5.42
C PHE A 260 -9.41 -20.52 5.95
N GLY A 261 -8.75 -20.71 7.10
CA GLY A 261 -8.60 -22.01 7.75
C GLY A 261 -7.58 -22.96 7.10
N LYS A 262 -6.79 -22.49 6.15
CA LYS A 262 -5.72 -23.27 5.47
C LYS A 262 -4.35 -22.63 5.73
N PRO A 263 -3.32 -23.43 6.04
CA PRO A 263 -1.96 -22.91 6.14
C PRO A 263 -1.43 -22.52 4.75
N VAL A 264 -0.86 -21.33 4.65
CA VAL A 264 -0.14 -20.86 3.47
C VAL A 264 1.31 -20.63 3.89
N GLU A 265 2.21 -21.42 3.35
CA GLU A 265 3.64 -21.26 3.57
C GLU A 265 4.17 -20.13 2.72
N LYS A 266 4.81 -19.16 3.36
CA LYS A 266 5.59 -18.12 2.73
C LYS A 266 7.05 -18.29 3.10
N PRO A 267 8.01 -18.02 2.21
CA PRO A 267 9.41 -17.94 2.60
C PRO A 267 9.61 -16.94 3.74
N THR A 268 10.62 -17.16 4.57
CA THR A 268 11.02 -16.19 5.57
C THR A 268 11.83 -15.05 4.93
N ILE A 269 11.75 -13.88 5.53
CA ILE A 269 12.42 -12.65 5.11
C ILE A 269 13.19 -12.09 6.30
N GLY A 270 14.48 -11.83 6.15
CA GLY A 270 15.35 -11.38 7.22
C GLY A 270 15.97 -12.52 8.01
N ASP A 271 16.83 -12.16 8.95
CA ASP A 271 17.50 -13.05 9.88
C ASP A 271 16.75 -13.00 11.23
N ASP A 272 16.75 -14.11 11.96
CA ASP A 272 16.15 -14.20 13.31
C ASP A 272 17.18 -13.78 14.38
N ASP A 273 17.69 -12.55 14.26
CA ASP A 273 18.74 -12.02 15.12
C ASP A 273 18.19 -11.46 16.44
N SER A 274 16.94 -10.98 16.43
CA SER A 274 16.30 -10.34 17.57
C SER A 274 14.80 -10.64 17.62
N PRO A 275 14.22 -10.83 18.80
CA PRO A 275 12.78 -10.95 18.93
C PRO A 275 12.08 -9.65 18.51
N ILE A 276 11.05 -9.77 17.69
CA ILE A 276 10.26 -8.61 17.27
C ILE A 276 9.47 -8.05 18.45
N ALA A 277 9.36 -6.73 18.53
CA ALA A 277 8.72 -6.02 19.63
C ALA A 277 7.75 -4.94 19.15
N ILE A 278 6.83 -4.50 20.01
CA ILE A 278 5.87 -3.42 19.71
C ILE A 278 6.58 -2.15 19.20
N ALA A 279 7.79 -1.89 19.70
CA ALA A 279 8.62 -0.76 19.26
C ALA A 279 8.94 -0.81 17.76
N ASP A 280 8.98 -1.99 17.14
CA ASP A 280 9.32 -2.15 15.72
C ASP A 280 8.20 -1.66 14.80
N ILE A 281 6.95 -1.67 15.27
CA ILE A 281 5.84 -1.01 14.56
C ILE A 281 6.11 0.51 14.42
N PHE A 282 6.58 1.15 15.47
CA PHE A 282 6.88 2.60 15.43
C PHE A 282 8.13 2.90 14.59
N LYS A 283 9.14 2.02 14.63
CA LYS A 283 10.34 2.14 13.80
C LYS A 283 9.96 2.00 12.30
N THR A 284 9.08 1.05 11.96
CA THR A 284 8.58 0.86 10.60
C THR A 284 7.79 2.08 10.11
N ASN A 285 6.90 2.64 10.94
CA ASN A 285 6.21 3.90 10.63
C ASN A 285 7.21 5.03 10.36
N ARG A 286 8.30 5.11 11.14
CA ARG A 286 9.34 6.13 10.95
C ARG A 286 10.11 5.93 9.65
N LEU A 287 10.42 4.68 9.27
CA LEU A 287 11.02 4.35 7.97
C LEU A 287 10.12 4.83 6.82
N MET A 288 8.83 4.57 6.89
CA MET A 288 7.84 5.03 5.90
C MET A 288 7.85 6.56 5.78
N TYR A 289 7.73 7.29 6.89
CA TYR A 289 7.68 8.75 6.87
C TYR A 289 8.95 9.37 6.27
N ILE A 290 10.12 8.86 6.65
CA ILE A 290 11.39 9.37 6.12
C ILE A 290 11.55 9.01 4.65
N SER A 291 11.12 7.83 4.21
CA SER A 291 11.11 7.45 2.79
C SER A 291 10.24 8.40 1.94
N ALA A 292 9.04 8.71 2.43
CA ALA A 292 8.14 9.67 1.78
C ALA A 292 8.75 11.08 1.73
N PHE A 293 9.39 11.51 2.82
CA PHE A 293 10.06 12.79 2.89
C PHE A 293 11.24 12.88 1.89
N ILE A 294 12.09 11.85 1.83
CA ILE A 294 13.21 11.80 0.88
C ILE A 294 12.69 11.90 -0.56
N LEU A 295 11.66 11.12 -0.92
CA LEU A 295 11.07 11.19 -2.26
C LEU A 295 10.52 12.59 -2.56
N THR A 296 9.85 13.23 -1.59
CA THR A 296 9.32 14.59 -1.75
C THR A 296 10.42 15.60 -2.01
N VAL A 297 11.49 15.57 -1.22
CA VAL A 297 12.65 16.47 -1.38
C VAL A 297 13.34 16.22 -2.71
N SER A 298 13.55 14.96 -3.09
CA SER A 298 14.16 14.60 -4.38
C SER A 298 13.35 15.14 -5.57
N ALA A 299 12.01 15.02 -5.51
CA ALA A 299 11.14 15.55 -6.57
C ALA A 299 11.21 17.08 -6.66
N LEU A 300 11.24 17.80 -5.53
CA LEU A 300 11.39 19.25 -5.52
C LEU A 300 12.74 19.71 -6.08
N ILE A 301 13.82 18.99 -5.76
CA ILE A 301 15.15 19.30 -6.31
C ILE A 301 15.15 19.15 -7.84
N VAL A 302 14.56 18.07 -8.36
CA VAL A 302 14.44 17.85 -9.81
C VAL A 302 13.62 18.96 -10.47
N GLU A 303 12.48 19.38 -9.87
CA GLU A 303 11.63 20.45 -10.39
C GLU A 303 12.31 21.82 -10.43
N VAL A 304 13.25 22.08 -9.51
CA VAL A 304 14.02 23.34 -9.48
C VAL A 304 15.17 23.36 -10.49
N ILE A 305 15.71 22.16 -10.84
CA ILE A 305 16.85 22.04 -11.75
C ILE A 305 16.40 22.02 -13.23
N LEU A 306 15.19 21.50 -13.51
CA LEU A 306 14.63 21.43 -14.87
C LEU A 306 13.86 22.72 -15.22
#